data_f39a251b273f39fbc5b36444b62716ab
#
_entry.id   f39a251b273f39fbc5b36444b62716ab
#
_cell.length_a   1.000
_cell.length_b   1.000
_cell.length_c   1.000
_cell.angle_alpha   90.00
_cell.angle_beta   90.00
_cell.angle_gamma   90.00
#
_symmetry.space_group_name_H-M   'P 1'
#
loop_
_entity.id
_entity.type
_entity.pdbx_description
1 polymer ?
#
loop_
_entity_poly.entity_id
_entity_poly.type
_entity_poly.pdbx_seq_one_letter_code
_entity_poly.pdbx_strand_id
1 'polypeptide(L)'
;MDMQGHQPDCKSITTELEERNWIEQVSWKLRLQKREPLKNVVFILAERARDPNAEKRHLAMRGLGTLAREAPDKQVRRYKKVFLDLLVHGLYDTLCSEVIHESVKTLTIMLGKIQGQGLGSFFIDITLQTRTLLDDENDNVRYSAFVLFGQLAAFAGRKWKKFFTHQVNQTQDSLLTHLQDKSPQVAKACKMTVRACVPYLKPRREQCFQSEEDQRNPRLSRQLSHYHPEVLLFLYANKIL
;
A
#
# COMPACT_ATOMS: atom_id res chain seq x y z
N MET A 1 18.17 29.69 27.53
CA MET A 1 19.11 28.78 26.84
C MET A 1 18.30 27.71 26.21
N ASP A 2 17.85 28.02 24.99
CA ASP A 2 16.97 27.14 24.20
C ASP A 2 17.82 26.17 23.40
N MET A 3 17.76 24.90 23.78
CA MET A 3 18.28 23.82 22.92
C MET A 3 17.12 23.31 22.05
N GLN A 4 16.94 23.94 20.90
CA GLN A 4 16.14 23.38 19.82
C GLN A 4 16.92 22.22 19.21
N GLY A 5 16.45 20.99 19.49
CA GLY A 5 16.94 19.80 18.82
C GLY A 5 16.53 19.83 17.34
N HIS A 6 17.49 20.08 16.48
CA HIS A 6 17.35 19.93 15.04
C HIS A 6 17.20 18.44 14.74
N GLN A 7 16.00 18.02 14.36
CA GLN A 7 15.78 16.75 13.68
C GLN A 7 16.48 16.84 12.32
N PRO A 8 17.34 15.90 11.94
CA PRO A 8 17.96 15.95 10.61
C PRO A 8 16.90 15.70 9.56
N ASP A 9 16.57 16.75 8.83
CA ASP A 9 15.78 16.66 7.61
C ASP A 9 16.45 15.67 6.64
N CYS A 10 15.72 14.64 6.24
CA CYS A 10 16.12 13.66 5.22
C CYS A 10 16.21 14.27 3.81
N LYS A 11 16.25 15.58 3.72
CA LYS A 11 16.29 16.38 2.49
C LYS A 11 17.56 17.20 2.41
N SER A 12 18.69 16.60 2.14
CA SER A 12 19.85 17.35 1.67
C SER A 12 20.02 17.15 0.15
N ILE A 13 20.20 18.25 -0.51
CA ILE A 13 20.18 18.49 -1.98
C ILE A 13 21.28 17.75 -2.77
N THR A 14 22.20 17.10 -2.09
CA THR A 14 23.23 16.24 -2.74
C THR A 14 22.72 14.91 -3.27
N THR A 15 21.48 14.56 -2.91
CA THR A 15 20.89 13.24 -3.13
C THR A 15 20.38 13.02 -4.55
N GLU A 16 19.89 14.03 -5.26
CA GLU A 16 19.34 13.81 -6.61
C GLU A 16 20.41 13.41 -7.65
N LEU A 17 21.61 13.91 -7.53
CA LEU A 17 22.72 13.56 -8.43
C LEU A 17 23.32 12.19 -8.10
N GLU A 18 23.44 11.87 -6.80
CA GLU A 18 23.89 10.55 -6.35
C GLU A 18 22.82 9.48 -6.57
N GLU A 19 21.54 9.80 -6.34
CA GLU A 19 20.41 8.93 -6.63
C GLU A 19 20.32 8.61 -8.13
N ARG A 20 20.47 9.60 -9.00
CA ARG A 20 20.47 9.41 -10.44
C ARG A 20 21.64 8.53 -10.86
N ASN A 21 22.83 8.78 -10.33
CA ASN A 21 24.02 7.99 -10.60
C ASN A 21 23.88 6.54 -10.11
N TRP A 22 23.26 6.32 -8.94
CA TRP A 22 23.08 4.97 -8.40
C TRP A 22 22.01 4.19 -9.18
N ILE A 23 20.89 4.82 -9.52
CA ILE A 23 19.83 4.20 -10.33
C ILE A 23 20.34 3.93 -11.74
N GLU A 24 21.13 4.83 -12.31
CA GLU A 24 21.80 4.60 -13.58
C GLU A 24 22.82 3.47 -13.48
N GLN A 25 23.60 3.38 -12.42
CA GLN A 25 24.55 2.28 -12.20
C GLN A 25 23.83 0.94 -12.01
N VAL A 26 22.72 0.88 -11.27
CA VAL A 26 21.92 -0.35 -11.12
C VAL A 26 21.22 -0.71 -12.42
N SER A 27 20.63 0.26 -13.11
CA SER A 27 20.02 0.07 -14.42
C SER A 27 21.07 -0.32 -15.47
N TRP A 28 22.24 0.29 -15.42
CA TRP A 28 23.35 -0.02 -16.31
C TRP A 28 23.92 -1.42 -16.06
N LYS A 29 24.10 -1.82 -14.81
CA LYS A 29 24.50 -3.19 -14.44
C LYS A 29 23.44 -4.21 -14.86
N LEU A 30 22.15 -3.90 -14.69
CA LEU A 30 21.06 -4.77 -15.14
C LEU A 30 20.99 -4.90 -16.67
N ARG A 31 21.33 -3.85 -17.44
CA ARG A 31 21.36 -3.88 -18.91
C ARG A 31 22.61 -4.55 -19.47
N LEU A 32 23.77 -4.34 -18.85
CA LEU A 32 25.03 -4.89 -19.33
C LEU A 32 25.29 -6.33 -18.90
N GLN A 33 24.75 -6.73 -17.74
CA GLN A 33 24.94 -8.07 -17.22
C GLN A 33 23.73 -8.96 -17.51
N LYS A 34 23.41 -9.17 -18.79
CA LYS A 34 22.48 -10.23 -19.21
C LYS A 34 22.86 -11.62 -18.65
N ARG A 35 23.98 -11.76 -17.96
CA ARG A 35 24.52 -13.00 -17.42
C ARG A 35 24.63 -13.05 -15.89
N GLU A 36 24.55 -11.93 -15.16
CA GLU A 36 24.52 -12.03 -13.68
C GLU A 36 23.14 -12.48 -13.21
N PRO A 37 23.10 -13.55 -12.41
CA PRO A 37 21.83 -14.03 -11.92
C PRO A 37 21.19 -12.95 -11.03
N LEU A 38 19.92 -12.63 -11.28
CA LEU A 38 19.06 -11.77 -10.47
C LEU A 38 19.26 -12.01 -8.96
N LYS A 39 19.71 -13.21 -8.59
CA LYS A 39 20.07 -13.62 -7.24
C LYS A 39 21.08 -12.66 -6.59
N ASN A 40 22.15 -12.27 -7.31
CA ASN A 40 23.18 -11.42 -6.73
C ASN A 40 22.69 -10.00 -6.50
N VAL A 41 21.88 -9.48 -7.42
CA VAL A 41 21.26 -8.15 -7.26
C VAL A 41 20.29 -8.14 -6.08
N VAL A 42 19.43 -9.15 -5.97
CA VAL A 42 18.50 -9.30 -4.84
C VAL A 42 19.27 -9.43 -3.52
N PHE A 43 20.39 -10.16 -3.50
CA PHE A 43 21.22 -10.30 -2.30
C PHE A 43 21.82 -8.96 -1.85
N ILE A 44 22.43 -8.20 -2.78
CA ILE A 44 22.98 -6.87 -2.48
C ILE A 44 21.90 -5.92 -1.96
N LEU A 45 20.74 -5.91 -2.60
CA LEU A 45 19.60 -5.07 -2.15
C LEU A 45 19.09 -5.52 -0.77
N ALA A 46 19.10 -6.83 -0.49
CA ALA A 46 18.71 -7.37 0.81
C ALA A 46 19.63 -6.92 1.95
N GLU A 47 20.93 -6.87 1.71
CA GLU A 47 21.88 -6.35 2.68
C GLU A 47 21.68 -4.85 2.91
N ARG A 48 21.54 -4.08 1.83
CA ARG A 48 21.34 -2.63 1.92
C ARG A 48 19.97 -2.24 2.52
N ALA A 49 18.95 -3.07 2.34
CA ALA A 49 17.64 -2.86 2.95
C ALA A 49 17.67 -2.97 4.50
N ARG A 50 18.71 -3.53 5.07
CA ARG A 50 18.93 -3.65 6.52
C ARG A 50 20.06 -2.77 7.05
N ASP A 51 20.60 -1.87 6.23
CA ASP A 51 21.69 -0.96 6.61
C ASP A 51 21.18 0.01 7.71
N PRO A 52 22.01 0.33 8.71
CA PRO A 52 21.64 1.32 9.73
C PRO A 52 21.36 2.71 9.15
N ASN A 53 21.96 3.06 8.02
CA ASN A 53 21.72 4.33 7.34
C ASN A 53 20.39 4.28 6.58
N ALA A 54 19.46 5.21 6.93
CA ALA A 54 18.13 5.31 6.35
C ALA A 54 18.15 5.55 4.83
N GLU A 55 19.10 6.35 4.36
CA GLU A 55 19.26 6.68 2.94
C GLU A 55 19.61 5.43 2.11
N LYS A 56 20.50 4.59 2.63
CA LYS A 56 20.84 3.32 1.98
C LYS A 56 19.65 2.35 1.97
N ARG A 57 18.86 2.31 3.05
CA ARG A 57 17.63 1.52 3.08
C ARG A 57 16.62 2.03 2.05
N HIS A 58 16.40 3.36 1.98
CA HIS A 58 15.53 3.97 0.99
C HIS A 58 15.94 3.61 -0.44
N LEU A 59 17.22 3.80 -0.78
CA LEU A 59 17.75 3.44 -2.11
C LEU A 59 17.60 1.95 -2.41
N ALA A 60 17.76 1.08 -1.41
CA ALA A 60 17.56 -0.35 -1.57
C ALA A 60 16.08 -0.69 -1.86
N MET A 61 15.12 -0.09 -1.14
CA MET A 61 13.68 -0.29 -1.40
C MET A 61 13.29 0.22 -2.80
N ARG A 62 13.81 1.37 -3.21
CA ARG A 62 13.63 1.91 -4.57
C ARG A 62 14.23 1.00 -5.63
N GLY A 63 15.42 0.43 -5.38
CA GLY A 63 16.04 -0.58 -6.24
C GLY A 63 15.22 -1.86 -6.36
N LEU A 64 14.65 -2.34 -5.24
CA LEU A 64 13.71 -3.47 -5.26
C LEU A 64 12.45 -3.14 -6.09
N GLY A 65 11.93 -1.92 -6.00
CA GLY A 65 10.81 -1.44 -6.80
C GLY A 65 11.11 -1.45 -8.30
N THR A 66 12.28 -0.95 -8.69
CA THR A 66 12.75 -0.98 -10.08
C THR A 66 12.89 -2.42 -10.56
N LEU A 67 13.52 -3.27 -9.75
CA LEU A 67 13.69 -4.68 -10.07
C LEU A 67 12.35 -5.41 -10.20
N ALA A 68 11.41 -5.16 -9.28
CA ALA A 68 10.07 -5.73 -9.35
C ALA A 68 9.32 -5.30 -10.61
N ARG A 69 9.54 -4.07 -11.10
CA ARG A 69 8.91 -3.53 -12.30
C ARG A 69 9.50 -4.13 -13.58
N GLU A 70 10.82 -4.16 -13.68
CA GLU A 70 11.54 -4.51 -14.90
C GLU A 70 11.76 -6.02 -15.08
N ALA A 71 11.91 -6.77 -13.98
CA ALA A 71 12.11 -8.20 -14.07
C ALA A 71 10.88 -8.95 -14.62
N PRO A 72 11.08 -10.01 -15.40
CA PRO A 72 9.99 -10.87 -15.84
C PRO A 72 9.20 -11.46 -14.67
N ASP A 73 7.88 -11.55 -14.81
CA ASP A 73 6.98 -12.04 -13.75
C ASP A 73 7.39 -13.39 -13.18
N LYS A 74 7.90 -14.30 -14.04
CA LYS A 74 8.42 -15.61 -13.61
C LYS A 74 9.56 -15.48 -12.61
N GLN A 75 10.43 -14.50 -12.80
CA GLN A 75 11.56 -14.26 -11.89
C GLN A 75 11.09 -13.60 -10.58
N VAL A 76 10.21 -12.60 -10.65
CA VAL A 76 9.60 -11.98 -9.47
C VAL A 76 8.89 -13.04 -8.62
N ARG A 77 8.12 -13.94 -9.25
CA ARG A 77 7.44 -15.06 -8.58
C ARG A 77 8.43 -16.03 -7.91
N ARG A 78 9.58 -16.29 -8.54
CA ARG A 78 10.63 -17.16 -7.99
C ARG A 78 11.22 -16.60 -6.68
N TYR A 79 11.47 -15.28 -6.64
CA TYR A 79 12.05 -14.61 -5.48
C TYR A 79 11.01 -13.96 -4.55
N LYS A 80 9.74 -14.27 -4.75
CA LYS A 80 8.61 -13.68 -4.01
C LYS A 80 8.82 -13.61 -2.51
N LYS A 81 9.27 -14.71 -1.88
CA LYS A 81 9.47 -14.74 -0.42
C LYS A 81 10.49 -13.71 0.05
N VAL A 82 11.61 -13.61 -0.66
CA VAL A 82 12.69 -12.67 -0.31
C VAL A 82 12.21 -11.22 -0.46
N PHE A 83 11.52 -10.92 -1.57
CA PHE A 83 10.94 -9.60 -1.76
C PHE A 83 9.94 -9.25 -0.66
N LEU A 84 8.99 -10.16 -0.37
CA LEU A 84 7.97 -9.92 0.65
C LEU A 84 8.59 -9.71 2.04
N ASP A 85 9.60 -10.51 2.41
CA ASP A 85 10.30 -10.37 3.67
C ASP A 85 10.96 -8.99 3.80
N LEU A 86 11.69 -8.56 2.79
CA LEU A 86 12.35 -7.25 2.78
C LEU A 86 11.35 -6.08 2.81
N LEU A 87 10.30 -6.18 2.02
CA LEU A 87 9.30 -5.12 1.92
C LEU A 87 8.46 -5.02 3.19
N VAL A 88 8.10 -6.15 3.81
CA VAL A 88 7.46 -6.14 5.13
C VAL A 88 8.38 -5.52 6.17
N HIS A 89 9.68 -5.87 6.16
CA HIS A 89 10.65 -5.21 7.04
C HIS A 89 10.67 -3.68 6.83
N GLY A 90 10.66 -3.22 5.59
CA GLY A 90 10.62 -1.78 5.28
C GLY A 90 9.31 -1.08 5.65
N LEU A 91 8.18 -1.79 5.76
CA LEU A 91 6.94 -1.21 6.29
C LEU A 91 7.02 -0.83 7.78
N TYR A 92 7.92 -1.46 8.51
CA TYR A 92 8.16 -1.20 9.94
C TYR A 92 9.33 -0.24 10.19
N ASP A 93 9.80 0.48 9.17
CA ASP A 93 10.88 1.45 9.35
C ASP A 93 10.38 2.63 10.21
N THR A 94 10.98 2.80 11.38
CA THR A 94 10.56 3.84 12.33
C THR A 94 11.29 5.17 12.13
N LEU A 95 12.30 5.20 11.25
CA LEU A 95 13.21 6.34 11.11
C LEU A 95 13.02 7.12 9.81
N CYS A 96 12.39 6.52 8.80
CA CYS A 96 12.33 7.12 7.47
C CYS A 96 11.01 6.79 6.75
N SER A 97 10.17 7.78 6.57
CA SER A 97 8.89 7.65 5.86
C SER A 97 9.06 7.30 4.38
N GLU A 98 10.17 7.70 3.77
CA GLU A 98 10.51 7.37 2.39
C GLU A 98 10.76 5.87 2.21
N VAL A 99 11.35 5.20 3.21
CA VAL A 99 11.52 3.73 3.22
C VAL A 99 10.16 3.04 3.24
N ILE A 100 9.26 3.52 4.10
CA ILE A 100 7.89 3.00 4.19
C ILE A 100 7.18 3.20 2.85
N HIS A 101 7.22 4.42 2.30
CA HIS A 101 6.56 4.77 1.04
C HIS A 101 7.04 3.89 -0.13
N GLU A 102 8.36 3.75 -0.32
CA GLU A 102 8.90 2.90 -1.38
C GLU A 102 8.57 1.41 -1.16
N SER A 103 8.50 0.95 0.09
CA SER A 103 8.08 -0.41 0.41
C SER A 103 6.62 -0.67 0.02
N VAL A 104 5.70 0.25 0.36
CA VAL A 104 4.28 0.17 -0.02
C VAL A 104 4.12 0.19 -1.55
N LYS A 105 4.80 1.11 -2.23
CA LYS A 105 4.80 1.20 -3.70
C LYS A 105 5.29 -0.10 -4.35
N THR A 106 6.38 -0.64 -3.85
CA THR A 106 6.97 -1.86 -4.39
C THR A 106 6.07 -3.06 -4.14
N LEU A 107 5.43 -3.15 -2.97
CA LEU A 107 4.40 -4.16 -2.69
C LEU A 107 3.25 -4.08 -3.70
N THR A 108 2.75 -2.89 -3.98
CA THR A 108 1.70 -2.66 -4.99
C THR A 108 2.10 -3.20 -6.37
N ILE A 109 3.32 -2.94 -6.82
CA ILE A 109 3.87 -3.46 -8.08
C ILE A 109 3.95 -4.98 -8.04
N MET A 110 4.48 -5.53 -6.94
CA MET A 110 4.61 -6.97 -6.78
C MET A 110 3.28 -7.69 -6.78
N LEU A 111 2.27 -7.17 -6.08
CA LEU A 111 0.93 -7.76 -6.06
C LEU A 111 0.36 -7.87 -7.48
N GLY A 112 0.58 -6.87 -8.32
CA GLY A 112 0.21 -6.93 -9.74
C GLY A 112 0.85 -8.10 -10.49
N LYS A 113 2.13 -8.40 -10.19
CA LYS A 113 2.89 -9.45 -10.90
C LYS A 113 2.68 -10.87 -10.36
N ILE A 114 2.34 -11.00 -9.08
CA ILE A 114 2.14 -12.32 -8.43
C ILE A 114 0.66 -12.73 -8.37
N GLN A 115 -0.21 -12.11 -9.15
CA GLN A 115 -1.62 -12.47 -9.21
C GLN A 115 -1.82 -13.98 -9.37
N GLY A 116 -2.78 -14.53 -8.64
CA GLY A 116 -3.03 -15.97 -8.58
C GLY A 116 -2.12 -16.76 -7.63
N GLN A 117 -1.08 -16.14 -7.07
CA GLN A 117 -0.25 -16.74 -6.03
C GLN A 117 -0.54 -16.08 -4.68
N GLY A 118 -1.03 -16.84 -3.71
CA GLY A 118 -1.29 -16.32 -2.37
C GLY A 118 -0.04 -15.72 -1.70
N LEU A 119 -0.24 -14.76 -0.80
CA LEU A 119 0.81 -14.10 -0.01
C LEU A 119 1.29 -14.94 1.18
N GLY A 120 0.63 -16.07 1.47
CA GLY A 120 0.96 -16.88 2.65
C GLY A 120 0.71 -16.10 3.96
N SER A 121 1.63 -16.26 4.93
CA SER A 121 1.58 -15.54 6.22
C SER A 121 1.79 -14.03 6.08
N PHE A 122 2.54 -13.59 5.07
CA PHE A 122 2.78 -12.16 4.82
C PHE A 122 1.49 -11.35 4.62
N PHE A 123 0.38 -12.01 4.24
CA PHE A 123 -0.91 -11.34 4.09
C PHE A 123 -1.35 -10.62 5.36
N ILE A 124 -1.13 -11.25 6.53
CA ILE A 124 -1.49 -10.68 7.83
C ILE A 124 -0.66 -9.42 8.10
N ASP A 125 0.67 -9.55 8.04
CA ASP A 125 1.61 -8.47 8.37
C ASP A 125 1.41 -7.27 7.44
N ILE A 126 1.32 -7.51 6.12
CA ILE A 126 1.07 -6.47 5.14
C ILE A 126 -0.28 -5.77 5.41
N THR A 127 -1.34 -6.52 5.70
CA THR A 127 -2.66 -5.94 5.94
C THR A 127 -2.66 -5.08 7.20
N LEU A 128 -2.11 -5.58 8.30
CA LEU A 128 -2.07 -4.87 9.58
C LEU A 128 -1.27 -3.58 9.45
N GLN A 129 -0.09 -3.65 8.87
CA GLN A 129 0.76 -2.47 8.73
C GLN A 129 0.20 -1.47 7.71
N THR A 130 -0.33 -1.96 6.58
CA THR A 130 -0.99 -1.05 5.61
C THR A 130 -2.16 -0.29 6.25
N ARG A 131 -2.91 -0.95 7.15
CA ARG A 131 -4.01 -0.31 7.86
C ARG A 131 -3.55 0.89 8.70
N THR A 132 -2.44 0.77 9.42
CA THR A 132 -1.92 1.87 10.25
C THR A 132 -1.44 3.05 9.39
N LEU A 133 -1.04 2.80 8.15
CA LEU A 133 -0.57 3.82 7.22
C LEU A 133 -1.69 4.57 6.49
N LEU A 134 -2.95 4.16 6.67
CA LEU A 134 -4.09 4.86 6.06
C LEU A 134 -4.28 6.27 6.65
N ASP A 135 -3.85 6.47 7.90
CA ASP A 135 -3.97 7.73 8.63
C ASP A 135 -2.60 8.43 8.81
N ASP A 136 -1.59 8.06 8.01
CA ASP A 136 -0.25 8.65 8.06
C ASP A 136 -0.29 10.16 7.73
N GLU A 137 0.60 10.94 8.34
CA GLU A 137 0.68 12.39 8.12
C GLU A 137 1.09 12.73 6.68
N ASN A 138 1.89 11.89 6.03
CA ASN A 138 2.39 12.08 4.68
C ASN A 138 1.36 11.61 3.64
N ASP A 139 0.90 12.55 2.78
CA ASP A 139 -0.08 12.28 1.72
C ASP A 139 0.34 11.17 0.76
N ASN A 140 1.64 11.06 0.44
CA ASN A 140 2.15 10.03 -0.46
C ASN A 140 2.09 8.64 0.18
N VAL A 141 2.33 8.57 1.49
CA VAL A 141 2.20 7.32 2.25
C VAL A 141 0.73 6.91 2.30
N ARG A 142 -0.18 7.84 2.68
CA ARG A 142 -1.62 7.57 2.69
C ARG A 142 -2.13 7.10 1.32
N TYR A 143 -1.78 7.82 0.26
CA TYR A 143 -2.15 7.45 -1.10
C TYR A 143 -1.74 6.01 -1.43
N SER A 144 -0.47 5.69 -1.21
CA SER A 144 0.09 4.37 -1.51
C SER A 144 -0.54 3.28 -0.64
N ALA A 145 -0.81 3.59 0.64
CA ALA A 145 -1.48 2.68 1.57
C ALA A 145 -2.92 2.36 1.13
N PHE A 146 -3.71 3.35 0.72
CA PHE A 146 -5.05 3.11 0.16
C PHE A 146 -5.00 2.22 -1.07
N VAL A 147 -4.10 2.49 -2.01
CA VAL A 147 -3.95 1.66 -3.22
C VAL A 147 -3.60 0.22 -2.84
N LEU A 148 -2.64 0.01 -1.94
CA LEU A 148 -2.23 -1.31 -1.49
C LEU A 148 -3.36 -2.03 -0.76
N PHE A 149 -4.06 -1.35 0.17
CA PHE A 149 -5.17 -1.94 0.92
C PHE A 149 -6.31 -2.40 0.01
N GLY A 150 -6.65 -1.60 -1.00
CA GLY A 150 -7.62 -1.98 -2.02
C GLY A 150 -7.20 -3.21 -2.84
N GLN A 151 -5.91 -3.34 -3.16
CA GLN A 151 -5.40 -4.53 -3.86
C GLN A 151 -5.43 -5.78 -2.97
N LEU A 152 -5.18 -5.66 -1.68
CA LEU A 152 -5.23 -6.79 -0.73
C LEU A 152 -6.61 -7.46 -0.70
N ALA A 153 -7.68 -6.73 -1.01
CA ALA A 153 -9.03 -7.29 -1.14
C ALA A 153 -9.08 -8.45 -2.15
N ALA A 154 -8.35 -8.36 -3.25
CA ALA A 154 -8.28 -9.43 -4.26
C ALA A 154 -7.48 -10.66 -3.78
N PHE A 155 -6.56 -10.47 -2.82
CA PHE A 155 -5.72 -11.55 -2.28
C PHE A 155 -6.31 -12.24 -1.05
N ALA A 156 -7.35 -11.67 -0.44
CA ALA A 156 -7.96 -12.23 0.76
C ALA A 156 -8.50 -13.65 0.57
N GLY A 157 -9.10 -13.95 -0.61
CA GLY A 157 -9.59 -15.27 -0.97
C GLY A 157 -10.43 -15.93 0.13
N ARG A 158 -10.63 -17.25 0.07
CA ARG A 158 -11.39 -17.97 1.12
C ARG A 158 -10.63 -18.03 2.44
N LYS A 159 -9.30 -18.23 2.38
CA LYS A 159 -8.46 -18.43 3.57
C LYS A 159 -8.46 -17.23 4.50
N TRP A 160 -8.35 -16.03 3.95
CA TRP A 160 -8.20 -14.81 4.72
C TRP A 160 -9.46 -13.96 4.80
N LYS A 161 -10.57 -14.43 4.21
CA LYS A 161 -11.82 -13.66 4.14
C LYS A 161 -12.29 -13.14 5.50
N LYS A 162 -12.33 -14.01 6.53
CA LYS A 162 -12.77 -13.60 7.88
C LYS A 162 -11.85 -12.56 8.49
N PHE A 163 -10.53 -12.78 8.39
CA PHE A 163 -9.52 -11.85 8.88
C PHE A 163 -9.63 -10.50 8.17
N PHE A 164 -9.64 -10.49 6.84
CA PHE A 164 -9.72 -9.25 6.07
C PHE A 164 -11.03 -8.51 6.29
N THR A 165 -12.16 -9.21 6.39
CA THR A 165 -13.45 -8.63 6.78
C THR A 165 -13.35 -7.89 8.13
N HIS A 166 -12.68 -8.49 9.10
CA HIS A 166 -12.46 -7.84 10.39
C HIS A 166 -11.62 -6.57 10.24
N GLN A 167 -10.54 -6.62 9.46
CA GLN A 167 -9.70 -5.46 9.20
C GLN A 167 -10.45 -4.34 8.46
N VAL A 168 -11.23 -4.66 7.43
CA VAL A 168 -12.06 -3.68 6.70
C VAL A 168 -13.06 -2.99 7.64
N ASN A 169 -13.69 -3.74 8.53
CA ASN A 169 -14.61 -3.14 9.51
C ASN A 169 -13.91 -2.20 10.51
N GLN A 170 -12.64 -2.47 10.83
CA GLN A 170 -11.85 -1.59 11.70
C GLN A 170 -11.30 -0.36 10.99
N THR A 171 -11.33 -0.32 9.66
CA THR A 171 -10.86 0.82 8.85
C THR A 171 -11.99 1.73 8.39
N GLN A 172 -13.24 1.49 8.82
CA GLN A 172 -14.38 2.26 8.35
C GLN A 172 -14.24 3.75 8.61
N ASP A 173 -13.79 4.15 9.78
CA ASP A 173 -13.62 5.55 10.15
C ASP A 173 -12.54 6.23 9.29
N SER A 174 -11.39 5.56 9.09
CA SER A 174 -10.34 6.04 8.20
C SER A 174 -10.84 6.17 6.76
N LEU A 175 -11.59 5.17 6.25
CA LEU A 175 -12.19 5.23 4.92
C LEU A 175 -13.15 6.41 4.78
N LEU A 176 -14.02 6.64 5.76
CA LEU A 176 -14.98 7.76 5.76
C LEU A 176 -14.24 9.10 5.79
N THR A 177 -13.26 9.26 6.66
CA THR A 177 -12.49 10.49 6.80
C THR A 177 -11.75 10.85 5.52
N HIS A 178 -11.06 9.89 4.92
CA HIS A 178 -10.20 10.15 3.75
C HIS A 178 -10.92 10.14 2.40
N LEU A 179 -12.20 9.84 2.37
CA LEU A 179 -13.01 10.13 1.17
C LEU A 179 -13.08 11.64 0.88
N GLN A 180 -12.91 12.48 1.91
CA GLN A 180 -12.79 13.94 1.81
C GLN A 180 -11.38 14.43 2.18
N ASP A 181 -10.36 13.61 1.94
CA ASP A 181 -8.97 13.98 2.20
C ASP A 181 -8.61 15.30 1.48
N LYS A 182 -7.77 16.11 2.14
CA LYS A 182 -7.24 17.36 1.57
C LYS A 182 -6.51 17.14 0.25
N SER A 183 -5.86 15.98 0.10
CA SER A 183 -5.22 15.55 -1.15
C SER A 183 -6.25 14.87 -2.07
N PRO A 184 -6.54 15.45 -3.25
CA PRO A 184 -7.46 14.83 -4.21
C PRO A 184 -7.04 13.44 -4.67
N GLN A 185 -5.72 13.17 -4.67
CA GLN A 185 -5.18 11.86 -5.04
C GLN A 185 -5.49 10.82 -3.97
N VAL A 186 -5.34 11.17 -2.68
CA VAL A 186 -5.71 10.30 -1.55
C VAL A 186 -7.20 10.03 -1.57
N ALA A 187 -8.03 11.07 -1.71
CA ALA A 187 -9.49 10.91 -1.80
C ALA A 187 -9.91 9.96 -2.93
N LYS A 188 -9.28 10.10 -4.11
CA LYS A 188 -9.51 9.21 -5.26
C LYS A 188 -9.09 7.77 -4.95
N ALA A 189 -7.93 7.55 -4.36
CA ALA A 189 -7.44 6.23 -3.98
C ALA A 189 -8.36 5.60 -2.92
N CYS A 190 -8.78 6.37 -1.91
CA CYS A 190 -9.74 5.94 -0.91
C CYS A 190 -11.06 5.47 -1.54
N LYS A 191 -11.63 6.21 -2.50
CA LYS A 191 -12.84 5.82 -3.26
C LYS A 191 -12.67 4.47 -3.94
N MET A 192 -11.53 4.25 -4.57
CA MET A 192 -11.23 2.96 -5.23
C MET A 192 -11.12 1.82 -4.21
N THR A 193 -10.50 2.10 -3.06
CA THR A 193 -10.35 1.15 -1.96
C THR A 193 -11.70 0.77 -1.36
N VAL A 194 -12.58 1.75 -1.10
CA VAL A 194 -13.96 1.49 -0.63
C VAL A 194 -14.67 0.53 -1.58
N ARG A 195 -14.62 0.79 -2.89
CA ARG A 195 -15.23 -0.10 -3.89
C ARG A 195 -14.68 -1.53 -3.83
N ALA A 196 -13.37 -1.68 -3.68
CA ALA A 196 -12.73 -2.99 -3.56
C ALA A 196 -13.11 -3.72 -2.26
N CYS A 197 -13.38 -2.97 -1.18
CA CYS A 197 -13.73 -3.49 0.13
C CYS A 197 -15.23 -3.80 0.32
N VAL A 198 -16.11 -3.35 -0.58
CA VAL A 198 -17.56 -3.61 -0.50
C VAL A 198 -17.91 -5.07 -0.18
N PRO A 199 -17.30 -6.11 -0.79
CA PRO A 199 -17.62 -7.51 -0.49
C PRO A 199 -17.26 -7.96 0.94
N TYR A 200 -16.50 -7.15 1.67
CA TYR A 200 -16.01 -7.43 3.02
C TYR A 200 -16.70 -6.59 4.08
N LEU A 201 -17.51 -5.60 3.71
CA LEU A 201 -18.31 -4.83 4.63
C LEU A 201 -19.44 -5.72 5.18
N LYS A 202 -19.55 -5.78 6.51
CA LYS A 202 -20.61 -6.56 7.14
C LYS A 202 -21.94 -5.81 7.06
N PRO A 203 -23.04 -6.46 6.71
CA PRO A 203 -24.36 -5.86 6.87
C PRO A 203 -24.59 -5.59 8.36
N ARG A 204 -24.90 -4.35 8.71
CA ARG A 204 -25.35 -4.00 10.07
C ARG A 204 -26.77 -4.51 10.25
N ARG A 205 -27.00 -5.26 11.30
CA ARG A 205 -28.31 -5.91 11.55
C ARG A 205 -29.39 -4.97 12.06
N GLU A 206 -29.20 -3.66 12.11
CA GLU A 206 -30.25 -2.77 12.61
C GLU A 206 -30.21 -1.36 12.01
N GLN A 207 -31.41 -0.88 11.74
CA GLN A 207 -31.92 0.45 11.39
C GLN A 207 -31.95 0.76 9.90
N CYS A 208 -33.09 0.41 9.32
CA CYS A 208 -33.59 1.02 8.10
C CYS A 208 -33.80 2.52 8.33
N PHE A 209 -32.93 3.36 7.77
CA PHE A 209 -33.32 4.73 7.50
C PHE A 209 -33.90 4.79 6.09
N GLN A 210 -35.21 4.91 6.04
CA GLN A 210 -35.90 5.33 4.83
C GLN A 210 -35.70 6.84 4.71
N SER A 211 -34.77 7.27 3.85
CA SER A 211 -34.67 8.66 3.42
C SER A 211 -35.21 8.77 1.99
N GLU A 212 -35.81 9.91 1.68
CA GLU A 212 -36.39 10.21 0.36
C GLU A 212 -35.40 10.13 -0.81
N GLU A 213 -34.09 10.08 -0.52
CA GLU A 213 -33.02 9.91 -1.51
C GLU A 213 -32.84 8.47 -1.99
N ASP A 214 -33.41 7.48 -1.32
CA ASP A 214 -33.36 6.06 -1.72
C ASP A 214 -34.10 5.75 -3.03
N GLN A 215 -34.83 6.70 -3.59
CA GLN A 215 -35.61 6.49 -4.80
C GLN A 215 -34.81 6.46 -6.10
N ARG A 216 -33.55 6.90 -6.10
CA ARG A 216 -32.74 6.99 -7.34
C ARG A 216 -32.13 5.66 -7.80
N ASN A 217 -31.91 4.72 -6.89
CA ASN A 217 -31.44 3.37 -7.27
C ASN A 217 -31.88 2.29 -6.27
N PRO A 218 -33.12 1.80 -6.35
CA PRO A 218 -33.73 0.94 -5.31
C PRO A 218 -33.07 -0.44 -5.17
N ARG A 219 -32.37 -0.95 -6.17
CA ARG A 219 -31.61 -2.22 -6.04
C ARG A 219 -30.32 -2.05 -5.28
N LEU A 220 -29.59 -0.98 -5.57
CA LEU A 220 -28.32 -0.67 -4.93
C LEU A 220 -28.54 -0.18 -3.50
N SER A 221 -29.57 0.65 -3.28
CA SER A 221 -30.03 1.06 -1.96
C SER A 221 -30.40 -0.10 -1.07
N ARG A 222 -31.15 -1.09 -1.58
CA ARG A 222 -31.46 -2.31 -0.81
C ARG A 222 -30.26 -3.17 -0.50
N GLN A 223 -29.34 -3.30 -1.44
CA GLN A 223 -28.10 -4.02 -1.19
C GLN A 223 -27.20 -3.28 -0.19
N LEU A 224 -27.15 -1.96 -0.25
CA LEU A 224 -26.32 -1.11 0.60
C LEU A 224 -27.03 -0.70 1.91
N SER A 225 -28.36 -0.76 2.00
CA SER A 225 -29.08 -0.61 3.29
C SER A 225 -28.79 -1.75 4.27
N HIS A 226 -28.33 -2.89 3.77
CA HIS A 226 -27.73 -3.95 4.59
C HIS A 226 -26.29 -3.70 4.98
N TYR A 227 -25.63 -2.74 4.33
CA TYR A 227 -24.29 -2.26 4.69
C TYR A 227 -24.46 -1.08 5.66
N HIS A 228 -23.34 -0.69 6.27
CA HIS A 228 -23.31 0.43 7.21
C HIS A 228 -24.04 1.65 6.62
N PRO A 229 -25.17 2.12 7.18
CA PRO A 229 -25.96 3.19 6.56
C PRO A 229 -25.16 4.48 6.37
N GLU A 230 -24.17 4.74 7.23
CA GLU A 230 -23.22 5.86 7.11
C GLU A 230 -22.36 5.74 5.85
N VAL A 231 -21.92 4.53 5.49
CA VAL A 231 -21.18 4.29 4.26
C VAL A 231 -22.07 4.52 3.04
N LEU A 232 -23.33 4.13 3.11
CA LEU A 232 -24.30 4.36 2.06
C LEU A 232 -24.57 5.86 1.84
N LEU A 233 -24.92 6.58 2.89
CA LEU A 233 -25.11 8.04 2.85
C LEU A 233 -23.88 8.75 2.31
N PHE A 234 -22.73 8.29 2.71
CA PHE A 234 -21.45 8.85 2.28
C PHE A 234 -21.17 8.58 0.79
N LEU A 235 -21.44 7.39 0.30
CA LEU A 235 -21.30 7.02 -1.11
C LEU A 235 -22.23 7.86 -2.00
N TYR A 236 -23.46 8.11 -1.54
CA TYR A 236 -24.39 9.01 -2.23
C TYR A 236 -23.95 10.48 -2.18
N ALA A 237 -23.59 10.98 -1.00
CA ALA A 237 -23.14 12.37 -0.82
C ALA A 237 -21.93 12.72 -1.70
N ASN A 238 -21.08 11.72 -1.98
CA ASN A 238 -19.87 11.91 -2.81
C ASN A 238 -20.04 11.47 -4.27
N LYS A 239 -21.27 11.18 -4.73
CA LYS A 239 -21.58 10.73 -6.10
C LYS A 239 -20.69 9.55 -6.54
N ILE A 240 -20.45 8.60 -5.63
CA ILE A 240 -19.62 7.41 -5.88
C ILE A 240 -20.48 6.28 -6.46
N LEU A 241 -21.77 6.34 -6.18
CA LEU A 241 -22.83 5.43 -6.66
C LEU A 241 -23.81 6.17 -7.53
#